data_0b8a3718f1ce85403b4e3097556eaff4
#
_entry.id   0b8a3718f1ce85403b4e3097556eaff4
#
_cell.length_a   1.000
_cell.length_b   1.000
_cell.length_c   1.000
_cell.angle_alpha   90.00
_cell.angle_beta   90.00
_cell.angle_gamma   90.00
#
_symmetry.space_group_name_H-M   'P 1'
#
loop_
_entity.id
_entity.type
_entity.pdbx_description
1 polymer ?
#
loop_
_entity_poly.entity_id
_entity_poly.type
_entity_poly.pdbx_seq_one_letter_code
_entity_poly.pdbx_strand_id
1 'polypeptide(L)'
;MNKIINDISLYGIVPVIKIECLEDAPYLAKALCEGGLPVAEVTFRTACAKEAIIAMKKACPQMIIGAGTVLNPAQVNSAIEAGSEFIVSPGLNPKTVQYCLDKDIPILPGCANPSDMEQAIELGLDVVKFFPAQANGGLPAIKAMSAPYCNLKFMPTGGINTSNLTEYLAFDKIIACGGTWMVSDELIKEHKWDEITAITKQAVKTMLDIKFHHVGIGAGDRGAQLAALINSPHQKNLSISRMVDEIEFMFDTPSGSLHHLCLSTKSIERAIFFLEKQGY
;
A
#
# COMPACT_ATOMS: atom_id res chain seq x y z
N MET A 1 7.04 -11.23 -10.00
CA MET A 1 5.94 -10.22 -9.87
C MET A 1 6.15 -9.13 -10.92
N ASN A 2 5.09 -8.71 -11.62
CA ASN A 2 5.13 -7.61 -12.60
C ASN A 2 5.55 -6.28 -11.92
N LYS A 3 6.22 -5.38 -12.66
CA LYS A 3 6.71 -4.09 -12.11
C LYS A 3 5.58 -3.25 -11.50
N ILE A 4 4.44 -3.13 -12.18
CA ILE A 4 3.29 -2.35 -11.67
C ILE A 4 2.75 -2.93 -10.36
N ILE A 5 2.65 -4.25 -10.27
CA ILE A 5 2.21 -4.93 -9.03
C ILE A 5 3.23 -4.72 -7.90
N ASN A 6 4.53 -4.69 -8.23
CA ASN A 6 5.58 -4.37 -7.26
C ASN A 6 5.45 -2.92 -6.74
N ASP A 7 5.24 -1.96 -7.64
CA ASP A 7 5.05 -0.56 -7.26
C ASP A 7 3.78 -0.39 -6.39
N ILE A 8 2.67 -1.07 -6.72
CA ILE A 8 1.47 -1.14 -5.88
C ILE A 8 1.77 -1.70 -4.49
N SER A 9 2.62 -2.74 -4.39
CA SER A 9 3.04 -3.32 -3.11
C SER A 9 3.80 -2.33 -2.24
N LEU A 10 4.63 -1.49 -2.83
CA LEU A 10 5.37 -0.43 -2.13
C LEU A 10 4.44 0.69 -1.65
N TYR A 11 3.45 1.09 -2.46
CA TYR A 11 2.42 2.03 -1.99
C TYR A 11 1.54 1.45 -0.87
N GLY A 12 1.30 0.15 -0.86
CA GLY A 12 0.60 -0.57 0.21
C GLY A 12 -0.90 -0.27 0.36
N ILE A 13 -1.39 0.81 -0.23
CA ILE A 13 -2.80 1.23 -0.22
C ILE A 13 -3.20 1.60 -1.64
N VAL A 14 -4.36 1.11 -2.09
CA VAL A 14 -4.96 1.47 -3.38
C VAL A 14 -6.33 2.09 -3.13
N PRO A 15 -6.49 3.42 -3.30
CA PRO A 15 -7.79 4.07 -3.28
C PRO A 15 -8.70 3.49 -4.37
N VAL A 16 -9.88 3.01 -3.98
CA VAL A 16 -10.90 2.46 -4.91
C VAL A 16 -11.97 3.52 -5.12
N ILE A 17 -12.10 3.98 -6.35
CA ILE A 17 -12.83 5.20 -6.70
C ILE A 17 -14.03 4.87 -7.60
N LYS A 18 -15.15 5.52 -7.31
CA LYS A 18 -16.27 5.64 -8.22
C LYS A 18 -16.43 7.11 -8.60
N ILE A 19 -16.21 7.46 -9.86
CA ILE A 19 -16.37 8.83 -10.36
C ILE A 19 -17.70 8.93 -11.08
N GLU A 20 -18.59 9.82 -10.63
CA GLU A 20 -19.89 10.08 -11.23
C GLU A 20 -19.86 11.34 -12.14
N CYS A 21 -19.01 12.30 -11.80
CA CYS A 21 -18.80 13.55 -12.52
C CYS A 21 -17.37 13.59 -13.09
N LEU A 22 -17.24 13.75 -14.40
CA LEU A 22 -15.94 13.74 -15.07
C LEU A 22 -15.03 14.89 -14.59
N GLU A 23 -15.64 16.03 -14.30
CA GLU A 23 -14.94 17.24 -13.84
C GLU A 23 -14.19 17.04 -12.53
N ASP A 24 -14.60 16.08 -11.70
CA ASP A 24 -13.97 15.77 -10.41
C ASP A 24 -12.63 15.00 -10.57
N ALA A 25 -12.47 14.28 -11.67
CA ALA A 25 -11.35 13.38 -11.89
C ALA A 25 -9.97 14.05 -11.77
N PRO A 26 -9.69 15.22 -12.36
CA PRO A 26 -8.39 15.89 -12.21
C PRO A 26 -8.09 16.37 -10.79
N TYR A 27 -9.09 16.83 -10.06
CA TYR A 27 -8.95 17.31 -8.69
C TYR A 27 -8.68 16.16 -7.74
N LEU A 28 -9.41 15.06 -7.92
CA LEU A 28 -9.21 13.83 -7.14
C LEU A 28 -7.80 13.25 -7.35
N ALA A 29 -7.32 13.20 -8.61
CA ALA A 29 -5.97 12.77 -8.91
C ALA A 29 -4.92 13.61 -8.17
N LYS A 30 -5.06 14.95 -8.20
CA LYS A 30 -4.16 15.87 -7.47
C LYS A 30 -4.21 15.64 -5.97
N ALA A 31 -5.41 15.54 -5.39
CA ALA A 31 -5.58 15.32 -3.95
C ALA A 31 -4.90 14.03 -3.48
N LEU A 32 -5.01 12.94 -4.23
CA LEU A 32 -4.33 11.68 -3.92
C LEU A 32 -2.80 11.78 -4.07
N CYS A 33 -2.32 12.43 -5.14
CA CYS A 33 -0.88 12.65 -5.34
C CYS A 33 -0.28 13.50 -4.23
N GLU A 34 -0.92 14.61 -3.86
CA GLU A 34 -0.52 15.49 -2.75
C GLU A 34 -0.62 14.79 -1.39
N GLY A 35 -1.55 13.82 -1.28
CA GLY A 35 -1.68 12.92 -0.15
C GLY A 35 -0.58 11.85 -0.04
N GLY A 36 0.29 11.72 -1.07
CA GLY A 36 1.38 10.74 -1.12
C GLY A 36 1.00 9.38 -1.68
N LEU A 37 -0.22 9.23 -2.25
CA LEU A 37 -0.68 8.00 -2.91
C LEU A 37 -1.00 8.26 -4.40
N PRO A 38 0.00 8.39 -5.29
CA PRO A 38 -0.22 8.50 -6.72
C PRO A 38 -0.56 7.13 -7.33
N VAL A 39 -1.58 6.48 -6.78
CA VAL A 39 -2.11 5.18 -7.21
C VAL A 39 -3.62 5.15 -7.00
N ALA A 40 -4.38 4.54 -7.92
CA ALA A 40 -5.84 4.39 -7.77
C ALA A 40 -6.41 3.23 -8.60
N GLU A 41 -7.52 2.64 -8.13
CA GLU A 41 -8.43 1.77 -8.88
C GLU A 41 -9.68 2.57 -9.23
N VAL A 42 -9.88 2.95 -10.50
CA VAL A 42 -11.11 3.62 -10.97
C VAL A 42 -12.09 2.57 -11.46
N THR A 43 -13.26 2.49 -10.83
CA THR A 43 -14.22 1.42 -11.13
C THR A 43 -15.06 1.71 -12.37
N PHE A 44 -15.18 0.73 -13.26
CA PHE A 44 -16.03 0.77 -14.48
C PHE A 44 -17.51 0.57 -14.14
N ARG A 45 -18.00 1.31 -13.12
CA ARG A 45 -19.39 1.31 -12.67
C ARG A 45 -20.18 2.53 -13.16
N THR A 46 -19.49 3.48 -13.80
CA THR A 46 -20.08 4.71 -14.33
C THR A 46 -19.76 4.86 -15.82
N ALA A 47 -20.56 5.62 -16.53
CA ALA A 47 -20.36 5.84 -17.95
C ALA A 47 -19.09 6.65 -18.27
N CYS A 48 -18.64 7.51 -17.34
CA CYS A 48 -17.46 8.37 -17.52
C CYS A 48 -16.15 7.74 -17.04
N ALA A 49 -16.14 6.46 -16.62
CA ALA A 49 -14.96 5.84 -16.02
C ALA A 49 -13.72 5.88 -16.93
N LYS A 50 -13.89 5.62 -18.22
CA LYS A 50 -12.81 5.70 -19.23
C LYS A 50 -12.22 7.10 -19.32
N GLU A 51 -13.08 8.09 -19.53
CA GLU A 51 -12.71 9.49 -19.64
C GLU A 51 -12.10 10.03 -18.35
N ALA A 52 -12.58 9.56 -17.20
CA ALA A 52 -12.04 9.90 -15.90
C ALA A 52 -10.58 9.42 -15.73
N ILE A 53 -10.27 8.20 -16.15
CA ILE A 53 -8.87 7.69 -16.15
C ILE A 53 -8.00 8.57 -17.03
N ILE A 54 -8.43 8.92 -18.24
CA ILE A 54 -7.70 9.80 -19.16
C ILE A 54 -7.44 11.17 -18.50
N ALA A 55 -8.47 11.75 -17.88
CA ALA A 55 -8.38 13.04 -17.21
C ALA A 55 -7.43 13.01 -16.00
N MET A 56 -7.48 11.96 -15.19
CA MET A 56 -6.58 11.75 -14.06
C MET A 56 -5.12 11.58 -14.52
N LYS A 57 -4.87 10.75 -15.54
CA LYS A 57 -3.52 10.58 -16.14
C LYS A 57 -2.98 11.88 -16.72
N LYS A 58 -3.83 12.70 -17.33
CA LYS A 58 -3.42 14.03 -17.85
C LYS A 58 -3.07 15.00 -16.70
N ALA A 59 -3.82 14.97 -15.60
CA ALA A 59 -3.59 15.84 -14.44
C ALA A 59 -2.34 15.40 -13.64
N CYS A 60 -2.10 14.11 -13.52
CA CYS A 60 -1.01 13.50 -12.75
C CYS A 60 -0.38 12.34 -13.56
N PRO A 61 0.52 12.62 -14.53
CA PRO A 61 1.08 11.60 -15.42
C PRO A 61 1.83 10.47 -14.70
N GLN A 62 2.40 10.75 -13.53
CA GLN A 62 3.14 9.78 -12.70
C GLN A 62 2.23 8.83 -11.92
N MET A 63 0.92 9.08 -11.90
CA MET A 63 -0.04 8.27 -11.14
C MET A 63 -0.24 6.91 -11.79
N ILE A 64 -0.15 5.83 -11.02
CA ILE A 64 -0.48 4.47 -11.44
C ILE A 64 -2.01 4.31 -11.33
N ILE A 65 -2.69 4.15 -12.46
CA ILE A 65 -4.15 4.01 -12.47
C ILE A 65 -4.54 2.66 -13.04
N GLY A 66 -5.34 1.93 -12.30
CA GLY A 66 -5.99 0.71 -12.75
C GLY A 66 -7.48 0.88 -12.97
N ALA A 67 -8.03 0.06 -13.83
CA ALA A 67 -9.47 -0.05 -14.03
C ALA A 67 -10.04 -1.16 -13.16
N GLY A 68 -10.98 -0.82 -12.27
CA GLY A 68 -11.70 -1.75 -11.42
C GLY A 68 -13.07 -2.13 -11.97
N THR A 69 -13.64 -3.22 -11.45
CA THR A 69 -14.96 -3.74 -11.87
C THR A 69 -15.01 -4.06 -13.38
N VAL A 70 -13.88 -4.53 -13.93
CA VAL A 70 -13.78 -4.96 -15.32
C VAL A 70 -14.30 -6.40 -15.43
N LEU A 71 -15.30 -6.63 -16.27
CA LEU A 71 -16.04 -7.89 -16.33
C LEU A 71 -15.84 -8.69 -17.63
N ASN A 72 -15.30 -8.06 -18.66
CA ASN A 72 -15.19 -8.66 -19.99
C ASN A 72 -14.06 -8.03 -20.83
N PRO A 73 -13.65 -8.70 -21.94
CA PRO A 73 -12.60 -8.19 -22.84
C PRO A 73 -12.84 -6.81 -23.45
N ALA A 74 -14.09 -6.45 -23.70
CA ALA A 74 -14.38 -5.12 -24.26
C ALA A 74 -14.03 -4.00 -23.26
N GLN A 75 -14.34 -4.21 -21.97
CA GLN A 75 -13.94 -3.29 -20.90
C GLN A 75 -12.41 -3.29 -20.67
N VAL A 76 -11.74 -4.43 -20.85
CA VAL A 76 -10.25 -4.47 -20.81
C VAL A 76 -9.67 -3.57 -21.89
N ASN A 77 -10.17 -3.65 -23.14
CA ASN A 77 -9.71 -2.77 -24.21
C ASN A 77 -9.96 -1.29 -23.90
N SER A 78 -11.17 -0.96 -23.41
CA SER A 78 -11.50 0.41 -23.01
C SER A 78 -10.56 0.94 -21.90
N ALA A 79 -10.20 0.07 -20.95
CA ALA A 79 -9.25 0.41 -19.88
C ALA A 79 -7.83 0.66 -20.42
N ILE A 80 -7.34 -0.21 -21.31
CA ILE A 80 -6.02 -0.04 -21.96
C ILE A 80 -5.98 1.25 -22.76
N GLU A 81 -7.02 1.53 -23.57
CA GLU A 81 -7.12 2.76 -24.35
C GLU A 81 -7.18 4.02 -23.47
N ALA A 82 -7.73 3.91 -22.25
CA ALA A 82 -7.73 4.99 -21.27
C ALA A 82 -6.37 5.23 -20.62
N GLY A 83 -5.40 4.32 -20.80
CA GLY A 83 -4.09 4.36 -20.17
C GLY A 83 -4.03 3.69 -18.80
N SER A 84 -4.93 2.75 -18.51
CA SER A 84 -4.85 1.92 -17.31
C SER A 84 -3.62 1.02 -17.36
N GLU A 85 -2.94 0.89 -16.24
CA GLU A 85 -1.70 0.12 -16.10
C GLU A 85 -1.92 -1.24 -15.43
N PHE A 86 -3.10 -1.43 -14.83
CA PHE A 86 -3.54 -2.72 -14.29
C PHE A 86 -5.07 -2.85 -14.32
N ILE A 87 -5.55 -4.07 -14.24
CA ILE A 87 -6.97 -4.41 -14.25
C ILE A 87 -7.35 -5.05 -12.92
N VAL A 88 -8.55 -4.75 -12.45
CA VAL A 88 -9.14 -5.40 -11.27
C VAL A 88 -10.56 -5.86 -11.61
N SER A 89 -10.91 -7.08 -11.28
CA SER A 89 -12.26 -7.61 -11.43
C SER A 89 -12.86 -8.05 -10.08
N PRO A 90 -14.18 -8.01 -9.91
CA PRO A 90 -14.82 -8.39 -8.65
C PRO A 90 -14.78 -9.90 -8.39
N GLY A 91 -14.63 -10.71 -9.43
CA GLY A 91 -14.52 -12.16 -9.39
C GLY A 91 -13.54 -12.68 -10.43
N LEU A 92 -13.21 -13.96 -10.38
CA LEU A 92 -12.32 -14.60 -11.31
C LEU A 92 -13.12 -15.13 -12.52
N ASN A 93 -12.96 -14.48 -13.67
CA ASN A 93 -13.45 -14.96 -14.96
C ASN A 93 -12.25 -15.38 -15.80
N PRO A 94 -12.04 -16.69 -16.06
CA PRO A 94 -10.87 -17.19 -16.78
C PRO A 94 -10.69 -16.55 -18.16
N LYS A 95 -11.77 -16.28 -18.88
CA LYS A 95 -11.71 -15.64 -20.21
C LYS A 95 -11.18 -14.20 -20.13
N THR A 96 -11.62 -13.44 -19.12
CA THR A 96 -11.15 -12.08 -18.91
C THR A 96 -9.70 -12.07 -18.42
N VAL A 97 -9.35 -12.99 -17.53
CA VAL A 97 -7.96 -13.15 -17.04
C VAL A 97 -7.04 -13.49 -18.21
N GLN A 98 -7.36 -14.53 -19.00
CA GLN A 98 -6.54 -14.91 -20.14
C GLN A 98 -6.39 -13.77 -21.13
N TYR A 99 -7.47 -13.03 -21.41
CA TYR A 99 -7.41 -11.87 -22.30
C TYR A 99 -6.46 -10.78 -21.80
N CYS A 100 -6.43 -10.52 -20.49
CA CYS A 100 -5.46 -9.57 -19.90
C CYS A 100 -4.01 -10.08 -20.05
N LEU A 101 -3.78 -11.39 -19.82
CA LEU A 101 -2.46 -11.99 -19.99
C LEU A 101 -1.99 -11.91 -21.45
N ASP A 102 -2.87 -12.17 -22.42
CA ASP A 102 -2.58 -12.06 -23.86
C ASP A 102 -2.25 -10.61 -24.28
N LYS A 103 -2.72 -9.62 -23.52
CA LYS A 103 -2.44 -8.19 -23.72
C LYS A 103 -1.29 -7.66 -22.88
N ASP A 104 -0.60 -8.53 -22.13
CA ASP A 104 0.49 -8.16 -21.21
C ASP A 104 0.11 -7.06 -20.20
N ILE A 105 -1.18 -7.03 -19.80
CA ILE A 105 -1.64 -6.13 -18.74
C ILE A 105 -1.92 -6.92 -17.46
N PRO A 106 -1.32 -6.54 -16.31
CA PRO A 106 -1.55 -7.25 -15.05
C PRO A 106 -3.01 -7.15 -14.62
N ILE A 107 -3.55 -8.27 -14.12
CA ILE A 107 -4.91 -8.37 -13.59
C ILE A 107 -4.90 -8.92 -12.16
N LEU A 108 -5.73 -8.35 -11.29
CA LEU A 108 -6.01 -8.78 -9.93
C LEU A 108 -7.48 -9.24 -9.86
N PRO A 109 -7.79 -10.50 -10.19
CA PRO A 109 -9.15 -11.00 -10.14
C PRO A 109 -9.60 -11.24 -8.71
N GLY A 110 -10.88 -11.02 -8.43
CA GLY A 110 -11.50 -11.30 -7.14
C GLY A 110 -11.60 -12.80 -6.88
N CYS A 111 -11.03 -13.25 -5.76
CA CYS A 111 -11.11 -14.61 -5.26
C CYS A 111 -11.66 -14.57 -3.84
N ALA A 112 -12.55 -15.49 -3.50
CA ALA A 112 -13.20 -15.56 -2.19
C ALA A 112 -13.17 -16.97 -1.56
N ASN A 113 -12.67 -17.96 -2.26
CA ASN A 113 -12.61 -19.37 -1.83
C ASN A 113 -11.40 -20.09 -2.45
N PRO A 114 -11.06 -21.30 -1.96
CA PRO A 114 -9.94 -22.10 -2.48
C PRO A 114 -10.02 -22.41 -3.97
N SER A 115 -11.21 -22.72 -4.52
CA SER A 115 -11.36 -23.05 -5.95
C SER A 115 -11.00 -21.85 -6.86
N ASP A 116 -11.36 -20.63 -6.45
CA ASP A 116 -10.95 -19.42 -7.17
C ASP A 116 -9.42 -19.26 -7.14
N MET A 117 -8.80 -19.53 -5.97
CA MET A 117 -7.34 -19.42 -5.79
C MET A 117 -6.59 -20.43 -6.64
N GLU A 118 -7.05 -21.70 -6.69
CA GLU A 118 -6.48 -22.75 -7.54
C GLU A 118 -6.59 -22.37 -9.02
N GLN A 119 -7.75 -21.88 -9.45
CA GLN A 119 -7.94 -21.44 -10.82
C GLN A 119 -7.03 -20.24 -11.18
N ALA A 120 -6.82 -19.29 -10.23
CA ALA A 120 -5.87 -18.19 -10.43
C ALA A 120 -4.44 -18.71 -10.61
N ILE A 121 -4.02 -19.68 -9.78
CA ILE A 121 -2.70 -20.31 -9.86
C ILE A 121 -2.53 -21.07 -11.19
N GLU A 122 -3.56 -21.82 -11.64
CA GLU A 122 -3.54 -22.51 -12.92
C GLU A 122 -3.35 -21.53 -14.11
N LEU A 123 -3.93 -20.34 -14.00
CA LEU A 123 -3.75 -19.26 -14.98
C LEU A 123 -2.41 -18.51 -14.84
N GLY A 124 -1.54 -18.93 -13.92
CA GLY A 124 -0.21 -18.36 -13.73
C GLY A 124 -0.18 -17.06 -12.91
N LEU A 125 -1.24 -16.74 -12.16
CA LEU A 125 -1.29 -15.57 -11.31
C LEU A 125 -0.63 -15.85 -9.95
N ASP A 126 0.19 -14.89 -9.50
CA ASP A 126 0.85 -14.89 -8.19
C ASP A 126 0.21 -13.91 -7.19
N VAL A 127 -0.71 -13.06 -7.67
CA VAL A 127 -1.46 -12.10 -6.85
C VAL A 127 -2.92 -12.07 -7.26
N VAL A 128 -3.82 -12.07 -6.27
CA VAL A 128 -5.27 -11.96 -6.47
C VAL A 128 -5.87 -10.90 -5.55
N LYS A 129 -7.01 -10.35 -5.93
CA LYS A 129 -7.84 -9.55 -5.04
C LYS A 129 -8.66 -10.47 -4.14
N PHE A 130 -8.68 -10.25 -2.83
CA PHE A 130 -9.63 -10.91 -1.94
C PHE A 130 -10.83 -10.00 -1.69
N PHE A 131 -12.01 -10.38 -2.20
CA PHE A 131 -13.18 -9.49 -2.22
C PHE A 131 -14.51 -10.24 -2.10
N PRO A 132 -15.49 -9.70 -1.34
CA PRO A 132 -15.37 -8.57 -0.39
C PRO A 132 -14.69 -9.03 0.92
N ALA A 133 -13.59 -8.37 1.33
CA ALA A 133 -12.70 -8.93 2.33
C ALA A 133 -13.35 -9.15 3.69
N GLN A 134 -13.92 -8.12 4.31
CA GLN A 134 -14.52 -8.24 5.65
C GLN A 134 -15.75 -9.15 5.66
N ALA A 135 -16.59 -9.08 4.63
CA ALA A 135 -17.79 -9.92 4.53
C ALA A 135 -17.44 -11.42 4.36
N ASN A 136 -16.28 -11.73 3.79
CA ASN A 136 -15.77 -13.11 3.62
C ASN A 136 -14.89 -13.58 4.79
N GLY A 137 -15.00 -12.95 5.96
CA GLY A 137 -14.30 -13.37 7.17
C GLY A 137 -12.96 -12.69 7.42
N GLY A 138 -12.60 -11.68 6.61
CA GLY A 138 -11.46 -10.79 6.85
C GLY A 138 -10.10 -11.48 6.83
N LEU A 139 -9.16 -10.92 7.58
CA LEU A 139 -7.79 -11.45 7.68
C LEU A 139 -7.72 -12.89 8.22
N PRO A 140 -8.53 -13.31 9.20
CA PRO A 140 -8.56 -14.72 9.62
C PRO A 140 -8.88 -15.69 8.49
N ALA A 141 -9.85 -15.35 7.63
CA ALA A 141 -10.21 -16.17 6.47
C ALA A 141 -9.07 -16.22 5.44
N ILE A 142 -8.43 -15.10 5.14
CA ILE A 142 -7.27 -15.07 4.24
C ILE A 142 -6.14 -15.95 4.79
N LYS A 143 -5.80 -15.86 6.06
CA LYS A 143 -4.76 -16.68 6.71
C LYS A 143 -5.08 -18.18 6.58
N ALA A 144 -6.31 -18.57 6.90
CA ALA A 144 -6.74 -19.97 6.84
C ALA A 144 -6.70 -20.50 5.41
N MET A 145 -7.29 -19.80 4.44
CA MET A 145 -7.37 -20.25 3.05
C MET A 145 -6.03 -20.20 2.32
N SER A 146 -5.16 -19.25 2.66
CA SER A 146 -3.87 -19.09 1.98
C SER A 146 -2.79 -20.04 2.47
N ALA A 147 -3.01 -20.77 3.56
CA ALA A 147 -2.02 -21.67 4.15
C ALA A 147 -1.45 -22.70 3.15
N PRO A 148 -2.26 -23.39 2.31
CA PRO A 148 -1.75 -24.34 1.32
C PRO A 148 -1.07 -23.69 0.10
N TYR A 149 -1.25 -22.38 -0.14
CA TYR A 149 -0.77 -21.69 -1.35
C TYR A 149 0.44 -20.80 -1.03
N CYS A 150 1.65 -21.38 -1.02
CA CYS A 150 2.87 -20.70 -0.56
C CYS A 150 3.18 -19.41 -1.33
N ASN A 151 2.97 -19.40 -2.65
CA ASN A 151 3.38 -18.30 -3.53
C ASN A 151 2.25 -17.30 -3.85
N LEU A 152 1.00 -17.58 -3.45
CA LEU A 152 -0.13 -16.71 -3.75
C LEU A 152 -0.17 -15.56 -2.73
N LYS A 153 -0.25 -14.33 -3.24
CA LYS A 153 -0.37 -13.10 -2.47
C LYS A 153 -1.72 -12.44 -2.72
N PHE A 154 -2.11 -11.51 -1.86
CA PHE A 154 -3.45 -10.95 -1.84
C PHE A 154 -3.46 -9.42 -1.77
N MET A 155 -4.46 -8.83 -2.43
CA MET A 155 -4.90 -7.45 -2.24
C MET A 155 -6.34 -7.46 -1.70
N PRO A 156 -6.55 -7.53 -0.37
CA PRO A 156 -7.88 -7.47 0.21
C PRO A 156 -8.54 -6.12 -0.07
N THR A 157 -9.83 -6.17 -0.42
CA THR A 157 -10.66 -4.99 -0.69
C THR A 157 -12.07 -5.21 -0.12
N GLY A 158 -12.66 -4.17 0.45
CA GLY A 158 -14.01 -4.21 1.03
C GLY A 158 -14.00 -4.31 2.56
N GLY A 159 -14.38 -3.22 3.22
CA GLY A 159 -14.38 -3.07 4.67
C GLY A 159 -13.01 -2.76 5.27
N ILE A 160 -11.99 -2.46 4.46
CA ILE A 160 -10.69 -1.98 4.94
C ILE A 160 -10.80 -0.48 5.27
N ASN A 161 -10.19 -0.08 6.37
CA ASN A 161 -10.13 1.30 6.84
C ASN A 161 -8.92 1.50 7.78
N THR A 162 -8.76 2.70 8.35
CA THR A 162 -7.61 3.03 9.21
C THR A 162 -7.50 2.15 10.46
N SER A 163 -8.59 1.58 10.96
CA SER A 163 -8.57 0.78 12.19
C SER A 163 -8.02 -0.64 11.98
N ASN A 164 -8.12 -1.20 10.77
CA ASN A 164 -7.68 -2.56 10.45
C ASN A 164 -6.54 -2.65 9.42
N LEU A 165 -6.20 -1.55 8.76
CA LEU A 165 -5.18 -1.49 7.72
C LEU A 165 -3.84 -2.12 8.13
N THR A 166 -3.32 -1.72 9.28
CA THR A 166 -2.01 -2.17 9.76
C THR A 166 -1.98 -3.65 10.11
N GLU A 167 -3.10 -4.20 10.58
CA GLU A 167 -3.24 -5.63 10.85
C GLU A 167 -3.18 -6.46 9.57
N TYR A 168 -3.86 -6.00 8.50
CA TYR A 168 -3.78 -6.63 7.19
C TYR A 168 -2.37 -6.56 6.63
N LEU A 169 -1.76 -5.38 6.59
CA LEU A 169 -0.42 -5.17 6.02
C LEU A 169 0.71 -5.84 6.81
N ALA A 170 0.47 -6.24 8.05
CA ALA A 170 1.42 -7.03 8.85
C ALA A 170 1.49 -8.51 8.42
N PHE A 171 0.55 -8.99 7.62
CA PHE A 171 0.60 -10.36 7.10
C PHE A 171 1.37 -10.37 5.76
N ASP A 172 2.44 -11.14 5.71
CA ASP A 172 3.45 -11.17 4.63
C ASP A 172 2.89 -11.50 3.23
N LYS A 173 1.73 -12.18 3.18
CA LYS A 173 1.02 -12.45 1.92
C LYS A 173 0.15 -11.29 1.43
N ILE A 174 0.01 -10.19 2.19
CA ILE A 174 -0.74 -9.01 1.74
C ILE A 174 0.21 -8.01 1.11
N ILE A 175 0.04 -7.76 -0.19
CA ILE A 175 0.88 -6.79 -0.91
C ILE A 175 0.40 -5.35 -0.73
N ALA A 176 -0.91 -5.13 -0.74
CA ALA A 176 -1.57 -3.84 -0.58
C ALA A 176 -3.02 -4.04 -0.13
N CYS A 177 -3.67 -3.00 0.33
CA CYS A 177 -5.09 -2.99 0.69
C CYS A 177 -5.87 -2.03 -0.19
N GLY A 178 -6.96 -2.50 -0.82
CA GLY A 178 -7.92 -1.64 -1.51
C GLY A 178 -8.93 -1.03 -0.55
N GLY A 179 -9.16 0.28 -0.62
CA GLY A 179 -10.11 0.94 0.26
C GLY A 179 -10.75 2.21 -0.29
N THR A 180 -11.94 2.53 0.21
CA THR A 180 -12.74 3.69 -0.22
C THR A 180 -12.78 4.82 0.81
N TRP A 181 -12.29 4.59 2.05
CA TRP A 181 -12.49 5.52 3.16
C TRP A 181 -11.88 6.91 2.96
N MET A 182 -10.82 7.03 2.16
CA MET A 182 -10.17 8.31 1.85
C MET A 182 -10.82 9.03 0.65
N VAL A 183 -11.64 8.33 -0.11
CA VAL A 183 -12.28 8.81 -1.35
C VAL A 183 -13.77 8.45 -1.36
N SER A 184 -14.46 8.69 -0.24
CA SER A 184 -15.89 8.38 -0.14
C SER A 184 -16.71 9.21 -1.15
N ASP A 185 -17.82 8.64 -1.59
CA ASP A 185 -18.75 9.32 -2.51
C ASP A 185 -19.18 10.70 -1.99
N GLU A 186 -19.30 10.86 -0.66
CA GLU A 186 -19.68 12.12 -0.01
C GLU A 186 -18.57 13.18 -0.16
N LEU A 187 -17.32 12.83 0.15
CA LEU A 187 -16.20 13.77 0.02
C LEU A 187 -16.01 14.24 -1.42
N ILE A 188 -16.19 13.35 -2.40
CA ILE A 188 -16.08 13.68 -3.82
C ILE A 188 -17.23 14.61 -4.22
N LYS A 189 -18.49 14.29 -3.89
CA LYS A 189 -19.67 15.09 -4.21
C LYS A 189 -19.64 16.49 -3.58
N GLU A 190 -19.04 16.61 -2.40
CA GLU A 190 -18.89 17.89 -1.70
C GLU A 190 -17.60 18.63 -2.09
N HIS A 191 -16.84 18.10 -3.07
CA HIS A 191 -15.59 18.66 -3.57
C HIS A 191 -14.54 18.94 -2.46
N LYS A 192 -14.48 18.06 -1.42
CA LYS A 192 -13.60 18.21 -0.26
C LYS A 192 -12.18 17.72 -0.54
N TRP A 193 -11.52 18.30 -1.54
CA TRP A 193 -10.22 17.84 -2.02
C TRP A 193 -9.12 17.94 -0.95
N ASP A 194 -9.10 18.99 -0.16
CA ASP A 194 -8.15 19.17 0.94
C ASP A 194 -8.35 18.11 2.04
N GLU A 195 -9.60 17.71 2.31
CA GLU A 195 -9.92 16.67 3.27
C GLU A 195 -9.48 15.30 2.75
N ILE A 196 -9.72 14.99 1.47
CA ILE A 196 -9.20 13.79 0.79
C ILE A 196 -7.68 13.74 0.90
N THR A 197 -6.99 14.85 0.63
CA THR A 197 -5.54 14.95 0.78
C THR A 197 -5.10 14.66 2.21
N ALA A 198 -5.77 15.25 3.20
CA ALA A 198 -5.43 15.06 4.62
C ALA A 198 -5.65 13.60 5.08
N ILE A 199 -6.78 13.00 4.71
CA ILE A 199 -7.10 11.59 5.03
C ILE A 199 -6.08 10.66 4.36
N THR A 200 -5.70 10.94 3.11
CA THR A 200 -4.71 10.17 2.36
C THR A 200 -3.34 10.24 3.04
N LYS A 201 -2.87 11.43 3.43
CA LYS A 201 -1.64 11.62 4.23
C LYS A 201 -1.69 10.83 5.54
N GLN A 202 -2.83 10.89 6.23
CA GLN A 202 -3.01 10.15 7.47
C GLN A 202 -2.99 8.64 7.24
N ALA A 203 -3.56 8.13 6.14
CA ALA A 203 -3.52 6.71 5.79
C ALA A 203 -2.08 6.24 5.55
N VAL A 204 -1.28 7.01 4.80
CA VAL A 204 0.16 6.73 4.59
C VAL A 204 0.91 6.75 5.93
N LYS A 205 0.70 7.76 6.75
CA LYS A 205 1.34 7.87 8.07
C LYS A 205 0.99 6.67 8.97
N THR A 206 -0.27 6.25 8.97
CA THR A 206 -0.73 5.08 9.73
C THR A 206 -0.10 3.79 9.22
N MET A 207 0.00 3.62 7.91
CA MET A 207 0.64 2.46 7.29
C MET A 207 2.12 2.36 7.62
N LEU A 208 2.85 3.46 7.53
CA LEU A 208 4.30 3.48 7.79
C LEU A 208 4.61 3.38 9.28
N ASP A 209 3.77 3.96 10.13
CA ASP A 209 3.93 4.00 11.60
C ASP A 209 5.37 4.34 12.02
N ILE A 210 5.95 5.37 11.36
CA ILE A 210 7.32 5.81 11.64
C ILE A 210 7.34 6.48 13.01
N LYS A 211 8.18 5.98 13.90
CA LYS A 211 8.36 6.49 15.26
C LYS A 211 9.85 6.70 15.53
N PHE A 212 10.13 7.70 16.33
CA PHE A 212 11.43 7.83 16.95
C PHE A 212 11.73 6.59 17.82
N HIS A 213 12.93 6.04 17.72
CA HIS A 213 13.36 4.92 18.53
C HIS A 213 14.49 5.33 19.46
N HIS A 214 15.61 5.85 18.92
CA HIS A 214 16.72 6.30 19.76
C HIS A 214 17.68 7.21 18.98
N VAL A 215 18.58 7.86 19.75
CA VAL A 215 19.78 8.54 19.24
C VAL A 215 20.99 7.68 19.58
N GLY A 216 21.80 7.36 18.57
CA GLY A 216 23.11 6.75 18.80
C GLY A 216 24.22 7.80 18.96
N ILE A 217 25.04 7.63 19.98
CA ILE A 217 26.20 8.49 20.27
C ILE A 217 27.45 7.65 20.23
N GLY A 218 28.39 7.96 19.34
CA GLY A 218 29.72 7.39 19.33
C GLY A 218 30.48 7.87 20.56
N ALA A 219 30.63 7.03 21.56
CA ALA A 219 31.20 7.39 22.86
C ALA A 219 32.55 6.75 23.13
N GLY A 220 32.96 5.77 22.30
CA GLY A 220 34.21 5.05 22.46
C GLY A 220 34.38 4.44 23.86
N ASP A 221 35.58 4.37 24.35
CA ASP A 221 35.95 3.77 25.67
C ASP A 221 35.23 4.44 26.86
N ARG A 222 34.68 5.66 26.68
CA ARG A 222 33.95 6.37 27.72
C ARG A 222 32.43 6.05 27.73
N GLY A 223 31.96 5.30 26.76
CA GLY A 223 30.52 5.04 26.62
C GLY A 223 29.88 4.39 27.83
N ALA A 224 30.54 3.41 28.41
CA ALA A 224 30.08 2.74 29.62
C ALA A 224 30.04 3.66 30.84
N GLN A 225 31.04 4.55 30.96
CA GLN A 225 31.09 5.55 32.04
C GLN A 225 30.01 6.60 31.91
N LEU A 226 29.80 7.15 30.69
CA LEU A 226 28.73 8.11 30.41
C LEU A 226 27.36 7.52 30.68
N ALA A 227 27.11 6.31 30.20
CA ALA A 227 25.86 5.61 30.45
C ALA A 227 25.61 5.37 31.96
N ALA A 228 26.65 5.10 32.74
CA ALA A 228 26.56 4.89 34.20
C ALA A 228 26.22 6.18 34.96
N LEU A 229 26.47 7.37 34.40
CA LEU A 229 26.13 8.65 35.03
C LEU A 229 24.62 8.98 34.93
N ILE A 230 23.92 8.32 34.02
CA ILE A 230 22.49 8.52 33.85
C ILE A 230 21.73 7.60 34.81
N ASN A 231 21.03 8.21 35.75
CA ASN A 231 20.22 7.47 36.72
C ASN A 231 18.86 7.14 36.12
N SER A 232 18.79 6.07 35.31
CA SER A 232 17.53 5.58 34.71
C SER A 232 17.32 4.12 35.07
N PRO A 233 16.08 3.69 35.36
CA PRO A 233 15.74 2.29 35.50
C PRO A 233 15.72 1.53 34.17
N HIS A 234 15.69 2.23 33.04
CA HIS A 234 15.59 1.66 31.70
C HIS A 234 16.97 1.56 31.04
N GLN A 235 17.78 0.61 31.51
CA GLN A 235 19.11 0.34 30.96
C GLN A 235 19.17 -1.05 30.33
N LYS A 236 19.78 -1.16 29.17
CA LYS A 236 20.01 -2.43 28.46
C LYS A 236 21.45 -2.48 27.94
N ASN A 237 22.20 -3.48 28.38
CA ASN A 237 23.52 -3.75 27.83
C ASN A 237 23.40 -4.55 26.53
N LEU A 238 24.09 -4.09 25.51
CA LEU A 238 24.29 -4.77 24.23
C LEU A 238 25.78 -5.15 24.09
N SER A 239 26.12 -5.94 23.09
CA SER A 239 27.51 -6.43 22.91
C SER A 239 28.52 -5.29 22.69
N ILE A 240 28.13 -4.27 21.97
CA ILE A 240 28.97 -3.13 21.53
C ILE A 240 28.46 -1.78 21.99
N SER A 241 27.39 -1.75 22.78
CA SER A 241 26.77 -0.50 23.23
C SER A 241 25.97 -0.71 24.53
N ARG A 242 25.52 0.40 25.12
CA ARG A 242 24.54 0.42 26.22
C ARG A 242 23.43 1.39 25.88
N MET A 243 22.20 0.90 25.95
CA MET A 243 20.99 1.73 25.90
C MET A 243 20.65 2.26 27.30
N VAL A 244 20.37 3.56 27.38
CA VAL A 244 19.81 4.20 28.58
C VAL A 244 18.67 5.07 28.10
N ASP A 245 17.45 4.67 28.41
CA ASP A 245 16.24 5.23 27.81
C ASP A 245 16.31 5.18 26.27
N GLU A 246 16.26 6.33 25.60
CA GLU A 246 16.30 6.49 24.14
C GLU A 246 17.69 6.92 23.64
N ILE A 247 18.74 6.72 24.44
CA ILE A 247 20.13 7.03 24.05
C ILE A 247 20.96 5.75 24.01
N GLU A 248 21.57 5.48 22.87
CA GLU A 248 22.54 4.40 22.69
C GLU A 248 23.97 4.94 22.77
N PHE A 249 24.74 4.47 23.72
CA PHE A 249 26.18 4.76 23.82
C PHE A 249 26.97 3.63 23.18
N MET A 250 27.54 3.90 22.00
CA MET A 250 28.33 2.91 21.22
C MET A 250 29.78 2.93 21.67
N PHE A 251 30.35 1.74 21.96
CA PHE A 251 31.69 1.59 22.53
C PHE A 251 32.79 1.44 21.47
N ASP A 252 32.49 0.71 20.39
CA ASP A 252 33.46 0.39 19.33
C ASP A 252 33.61 1.50 18.28
N THR A 253 33.13 2.70 18.56
CA THR A 253 33.20 3.85 17.65
C THR A 253 34.05 4.96 18.26
N PRO A 254 34.89 5.66 17.47
CA PRO A 254 35.60 6.82 17.96
C PRO A 254 34.64 7.84 18.57
N SER A 255 35.04 8.45 19.69
CA SER A 255 34.24 9.47 20.35
C SER A 255 33.92 10.62 19.39
N GLY A 256 32.65 10.99 19.29
CA GLY A 256 32.16 12.04 18.39
C GLY A 256 31.95 11.61 16.93
N SER A 257 32.05 10.31 16.62
CA SER A 257 31.77 9.79 15.28
C SER A 257 30.53 8.89 15.27
N LEU A 258 29.98 8.67 14.06
CA LEU A 258 28.85 7.75 13.82
C LEU A 258 27.59 8.05 14.66
N HIS A 259 27.34 9.32 14.98
CA HIS A 259 26.05 9.70 15.56
C HIS A 259 24.94 9.36 14.58
N HIS A 260 23.84 8.79 15.07
CA HIS A 260 22.71 8.47 14.24
C HIS A 260 21.37 8.71 14.94
N LEU A 261 20.34 8.91 14.13
CA LEU A 261 18.95 8.90 14.53
C LEU A 261 18.32 7.58 14.08
N CYS A 262 17.79 6.82 15.02
CA CYS A 262 17.10 5.58 14.72
C CYS A 262 15.60 5.78 14.73
N LEU A 263 14.96 5.35 13.67
CA LEU A 263 13.50 5.33 13.51
C LEU A 263 13.01 3.89 13.43
N SER A 264 11.88 3.60 14.02
CA SER A 264 11.17 2.33 13.85
C SER A 264 10.00 2.49 12.89
N THR A 265 9.68 1.46 12.16
CA THR A 265 8.54 1.43 11.20
C THR A 265 7.96 0.03 11.09
N LYS A 266 6.71 -0.07 10.65
CA LYS A 266 6.05 -1.36 10.36
C LYS A 266 6.57 -2.06 9.09
N SER A 267 7.16 -1.30 8.15
CA SER A 267 7.76 -1.84 6.93
C SER A 267 8.93 -0.97 6.49
N ILE A 268 10.12 -1.51 6.60
CA ILE A 268 11.36 -0.82 6.20
C ILE A 268 11.33 -0.51 4.71
N GLU A 269 10.93 -1.46 3.86
CA GLU A 269 10.89 -1.29 2.41
C GLU A 269 9.97 -0.13 1.99
N ARG A 270 8.75 -0.07 2.56
CA ARG A 270 7.82 1.03 2.30
C ARG A 270 8.33 2.35 2.86
N ALA A 271 8.91 2.35 4.06
CA ALA A 271 9.45 3.58 4.65
C ALA A 271 10.57 4.16 3.77
N ILE A 272 11.51 3.34 3.32
CA ILE A 272 12.58 3.75 2.40
C ILE A 272 11.96 4.31 1.11
N PHE A 273 11.04 3.58 0.47
CA PHE A 273 10.37 4.02 -0.75
C PHE A 273 9.71 5.40 -0.61
N PHE A 274 8.98 5.63 0.49
CA PHE A 274 8.32 6.92 0.72
C PHE A 274 9.32 8.04 1.06
N LEU A 275 10.38 7.76 1.78
CA LEU A 275 11.43 8.73 2.10
C LEU A 275 12.20 9.15 0.84
N GLU A 276 12.62 8.19 0.01
CA GLU A 276 13.27 8.46 -1.28
C GLU A 276 12.39 9.31 -2.22
N LYS A 277 11.08 9.08 -2.25
CA LYS A 277 10.12 9.91 -2.99
C LYS A 277 10.05 11.36 -2.49
N GLN A 278 10.41 11.60 -1.25
CA GLN A 278 10.47 12.93 -0.63
C GLN A 278 11.87 13.57 -0.71
N GLY A 279 12.85 12.84 -1.28
CA GLY A 279 14.21 13.35 -1.50
C GLY A 279 15.18 13.12 -0.33
N TYR A 280 14.87 12.16 0.54
CA TYR A 280 15.74 11.73 1.65
C TYR A 280 16.62 10.57 1.26
#